data_995cfe5ba340d4fad8c33aee62c4db0f
#
_entry.id   995cfe5ba340d4fad8c33aee62c4db0f
#
_cell.length_a   1.000
_cell.length_b   1.000
_cell.length_c   1.000
_cell.angle_alpha   90.00
_cell.angle_beta   90.00
_cell.angle_gamma   90.00
#
_symmetry.space_group_name_H-M   'P 1'
#
loop_
_entity.id
_entity.type
_entity.pdbx_description
1 polymer ?
#
loop_
_entity_poly.entity_id
_entity_poly.type
_entity_poly.pdbx_seq_one_letter_code
_entity_poly.pdbx_strand_id
1 'polypeptide(L)'
;MITFKQFLLEGGVAGHMAHPYDLPSVNTGRDLINIFNKIATSLVKRPSVVKIDGVNASIKLITNKEGNKEFAMDRGSNKPEDVEGVTIDKLNLRFPEGHGMRETGKVVLEIFNQALPSIEKELKQLKMWDNNRILFNMEFVKGATNVIGYANNFLAIHGLNEIVEVKSPVRGSVSRASREIPYDKKALQSLIEKVKPVAEKYNFDVVNEFVVTLSNKIDFNPELNSKFSVSYDSRNIQTKPLKDWLSKVKNPRADKIKLASGKSISAVSLENYKNMSAGVPLDHYLGKNTKDYQKAIDGAVLIHATILMGQKIKDTATSELGNVGTQEGIVIRDSSISANPLKITGNFFTGKETGRIKQLKTQEEEEGIKGQLSNTNKVLNYKNYQTNPPYGKEGARLTLTPGMSL
;
A
#
# COMPACT_ATOMS: atom_id res chain seq x y z
N MET A 1 22.77 7.42 -3.90
CA MET A 1 22.43 8.20 -2.69
C MET A 1 20.92 8.44 -2.70
N ILE A 2 20.15 7.80 -1.80
CA ILE A 2 18.69 7.91 -1.73
C ILE A 2 18.39 9.25 -1.06
N THR A 3 17.62 10.12 -1.69
CA THR A 3 17.26 11.41 -1.11
C THR A 3 16.21 11.25 -0.02
N PHE A 4 16.30 12.02 1.04
CA PHE A 4 15.40 12.02 2.21
C PHE A 4 13.90 12.17 1.85
N LYS A 5 13.55 12.74 0.71
CA LYS A 5 12.18 12.83 0.20
C LYS A 5 11.55 11.49 -0.15
N GLN A 6 12.35 10.45 -0.43
CA GLN A 6 11.88 9.11 -0.76
C GLN A 6 11.48 8.29 0.48
N PHE A 7 11.86 8.76 1.68
CA PHE A 7 11.66 8.06 2.95
C PHE A 7 10.41 8.47 3.75
N LEU A 8 9.76 9.56 3.39
CA LEU A 8 8.75 10.19 4.26
C LEU A 8 7.28 9.84 3.95
N LEU A 9 7.01 8.89 3.08
CA LEU A 9 5.64 8.57 2.70
C LEU A 9 5.21 7.20 3.23
N GLU A 10 4.56 7.28 4.36
CA GLU A 10 3.60 6.34 4.97
C GLU A 10 3.95 4.86 5.15
N GLY A 11 3.82 4.42 6.39
CA GLY A 11 3.34 3.11 6.80
C GLY A 11 4.37 2.02 6.96
N GLY A 12 4.43 1.44 8.12
CA GLY A 12 5.09 0.18 8.45
C GLY A 12 6.62 0.17 8.32
N VAL A 13 7.22 -0.83 8.92
CA VAL A 13 8.69 -1.02 8.96
C VAL A 13 9.29 -1.19 7.56
N ALA A 14 8.55 -1.76 6.62
CA ALA A 14 9.03 -1.97 5.24
C ALA A 14 9.10 -0.69 4.39
N GLY A 15 8.65 0.46 4.91
CA GLY A 15 8.55 1.69 4.14
C GLY A 15 7.40 1.67 3.13
N HIS A 16 7.22 2.78 2.42
CA HIS A 16 6.19 2.88 1.38
C HIS A 16 6.76 2.40 0.03
N MET A 17 6.22 1.31 -0.50
CA MET A 17 6.53 0.87 -1.87
C MET A 17 6.00 1.86 -2.89
N ALA A 18 6.82 2.27 -3.84
CA ALA A 18 6.46 3.19 -4.90
C ALA A 18 5.51 2.53 -5.92
N HIS A 19 4.63 3.34 -6.50
CA HIS A 19 3.93 2.97 -7.74
C HIS A 19 4.83 3.27 -8.96
N PRO A 20 4.55 2.72 -10.14
CA PRO A 20 5.31 3.02 -11.35
C PRO A 20 5.44 4.51 -11.66
N TYR A 21 4.39 5.30 -11.40
CA TYR A 21 4.43 6.76 -11.60
C TYR A 21 5.25 7.53 -10.57
N ASP A 22 5.62 6.90 -9.44
CA ASP A 22 6.46 7.51 -8.39
C ASP A 22 7.96 7.43 -8.72
N LEU A 23 8.33 6.63 -9.72
CA LEU A 23 9.72 6.45 -10.07
C LEU A 23 10.36 7.76 -10.57
N PRO A 24 11.57 8.12 -10.13
CA PRO A 24 12.28 9.31 -10.61
C PRO A 24 12.51 9.31 -12.13
N SER A 25 12.59 8.15 -12.76
CA SER A 25 12.75 7.98 -14.20
C SER A 25 11.47 8.19 -15.01
N VAL A 26 10.31 8.29 -14.36
CA VAL A 26 9.01 8.50 -15.03
C VAL A 26 8.68 9.98 -14.99
N ASN A 27 9.03 10.71 -16.02
CA ASN A 27 8.78 12.14 -16.16
C ASN A 27 7.69 12.47 -17.18
N THR A 28 7.34 11.53 -18.03
CA THR A 28 6.32 11.68 -19.08
C THR A 28 5.40 10.45 -19.11
N GLY A 29 4.25 10.58 -19.78
CA GLY A 29 3.37 9.45 -20.02
C GLY A 29 4.02 8.34 -20.85
N ARG A 30 4.96 8.70 -21.73
CA ARG A 30 5.76 7.72 -22.49
C ARG A 30 6.67 6.91 -21.58
N ASP A 31 7.30 7.55 -20.59
CA ASP A 31 8.13 6.84 -19.61
C ASP A 31 7.29 5.85 -18.82
N LEU A 32 6.06 6.22 -18.44
CA LEU A 32 5.14 5.32 -17.75
C LEU A 32 4.85 4.06 -18.59
N ILE A 33 4.51 4.23 -19.88
CA ILE A 33 4.32 3.09 -20.79
C ILE A 33 5.57 2.21 -20.87
N ASN A 34 6.75 2.82 -20.98
CA ASN A 34 8.02 2.09 -21.05
C ASN A 34 8.28 1.27 -19.77
N ILE A 35 7.99 1.84 -18.59
CA ILE A 35 8.13 1.11 -17.33
C ILE A 35 7.17 -0.07 -17.26
N PHE A 36 5.90 0.09 -17.64
CA PHE A 36 4.97 -1.03 -17.67
C PHE A 36 5.37 -2.12 -18.67
N ASN A 37 5.91 -1.77 -19.82
CA ASN A 37 6.47 -2.74 -20.77
C ASN A 37 7.68 -3.51 -20.21
N LYS A 38 8.55 -2.85 -19.42
CA LYS A 38 9.65 -3.51 -18.70
C LYS A 38 9.09 -4.45 -17.62
N ILE A 39 8.08 -4.03 -16.86
CA ILE A 39 7.40 -4.85 -15.88
C ILE A 39 6.79 -6.09 -16.54
N ALA A 40 6.05 -5.95 -17.65
CA ALA A 40 5.47 -7.07 -18.38
C ALA A 40 6.53 -8.08 -18.85
N THR A 41 7.71 -7.60 -19.23
CA THR A 41 8.84 -8.44 -19.61
C THR A 41 9.47 -9.13 -18.39
N SER A 42 9.59 -8.42 -17.27
CA SER A 42 10.14 -8.95 -16.03
C SER A 42 9.28 -10.07 -15.46
N LEU A 43 7.95 -9.90 -15.47
CA LEU A 43 6.99 -10.87 -14.94
C LEU A 43 7.04 -12.24 -15.62
N VAL A 44 7.48 -12.30 -16.88
CA VAL A 44 7.69 -13.57 -17.60
C VAL A 44 9.05 -14.20 -17.27
N LYS A 45 10.05 -13.36 -16.99
CA LYS A 45 11.44 -13.82 -16.82
C LYS A 45 11.83 -14.07 -15.37
N ARG A 46 11.16 -13.44 -14.43
CA ARG A 46 11.51 -13.44 -13.02
C ARG A 46 10.28 -13.60 -12.14
N PRO A 47 10.39 -14.36 -11.05
CA PRO A 47 9.30 -14.47 -10.09
C PRO A 47 9.02 -13.12 -9.43
N SER A 48 7.76 -12.80 -9.30
CA SER A 48 7.24 -11.69 -8.52
C SER A 48 6.36 -12.22 -7.40
N VAL A 49 5.98 -11.38 -6.44
CA VAL A 49 5.17 -11.82 -5.31
C VAL A 49 3.81 -11.14 -5.28
N VAL A 50 2.83 -11.87 -4.82
CA VAL A 50 1.47 -11.36 -4.62
C VAL A 50 1.51 -10.31 -3.51
N LYS A 51 0.89 -9.17 -3.75
CA LYS A 51 0.64 -8.18 -2.71
C LYS A 51 -0.61 -8.54 -1.94
N ILE A 52 -0.45 -8.77 -0.64
CA ILE A 52 -1.51 -9.15 0.28
C ILE A 52 -2.12 -7.88 0.90
N ASP A 53 -3.45 -7.85 1.05
CA ASP A 53 -4.16 -6.84 1.83
C ASP A 53 -4.28 -7.33 3.27
N GLY A 54 -3.32 -7.01 4.08
CA GLY A 54 -3.25 -7.40 5.48
C GLY A 54 -2.83 -6.25 6.39
N VAL A 55 -2.62 -6.56 7.65
CA VAL A 55 -2.06 -5.63 8.62
C VAL A 55 -0.59 -5.97 8.82
N ASN A 56 0.31 -5.03 8.50
CA ASN A 56 1.74 -5.24 8.73
C ASN A 56 2.01 -5.47 10.23
N ALA A 57 2.56 -6.64 10.55
CA ALA A 57 2.78 -7.14 11.89
C ALA A 57 4.26 -7.53 12.11
N SER A 58 5.17 -6.66 11.73
CA SER A 58 6.60 -6.92 11.86
C SER A 58 7.01 -7.20 13.31
N ILE A 59 7.78 -8.29 13.51
CA ILE A 59 8.27 -8.71 14.82
C ILE A 59 9.78 -8.95 14.80
N LYS A 60 10.42 -8.70 15.93
CA LYS A 60 11.84 -8.95 16.17
C LYS A 60 12.02 -9.78 17.43
N LEU A 61 13.18 -10.45 17.55
CA LEU A 61 13.57 -11.13 18.78
C LEU A 61 14.32 -10.16 19.69
N ILE A 62 13.91 -10.06 20.93
CA ILE A 62 14.58 -9.26 21.97
C ILE A 62 15.05 -10.13 23.14
N THR A 63 15.89 -9.58 23.97
CA THR A 63 16.21 -10.15 25.28
C THR A 63 15.53 -9.29 26.34
N ASN A 64 14.67 -9.87 27.14
CA ASN A 64 13.97 -9.15 28.20
C ASN A 64 14.89 -8.87 29.39
N LYS A 65 14.37 -8.17 30.39
CA LYS A 65 15.15 -7.79 31.62
C LYS A 65 15.65 -8.98 32.43
N GLU A 66 15.02 -10.13 32.29
CA GLU A 66 15.35 -11.37 32.99
C GLU A 66 16.37 -12.21 32.18
N GLY A 67 16.81 -11.74 31.01
CA GLY A 67 17.76 -12.44 30.16
C GLY A 67 17.12 -13.45 29.19
N ASN A 68 15.80 -13.58 29.22
CA ASN A 68 15.09 -14.51 28.36
C ASN A 68 14.82 -13.90 26.96
N LYS A 69 14.83 -14.74 25.94
CA LYS A 69 14.45 -14.35 24.58
C LYS A 69 12.93 -14.34 24.44
N GLU A 70 12.40 -13.31 23.81
CA GLU A 70 10.98 -13.20 23.44
C GLU A 70 10.78 -12.38 22.18
N PHE A 71 9.67 -12.62 21.48
CA PHE A 71 9.29 -11.79 20.34
C PHE A 71 8.55 -10.54 20.77
N ALA A 72 8.85 -9.44 20.07
CA ALA A 72 8.22 -8.14 20.28
C ALA A 72 7.88 -7.50 18.93
N MET A 73 6.79 -6.74 18.86
CA MET A 73 6.46 -5.96 17.67
C MET A 73 7.39 -4.76 17.51
N ASP A 74 7.69 -4.42 16.27
CA ASP A 74 8.39 -3.20 15.91
C ASP A 74 7.75 -2.58 14.65
N ARG A 75 7.17 -1.38 14.80
CA ARG A 75 6.52 -0.64 13.72
C ARG A 75 7.47 0.27 12.93
N GLY A 76 8.78 0.23 13.23
CA GLY A 76 9.80 1.05 12.58
C GLY A 76 9.76 2.54 12.94
N SER A 77 8.93 2.96 13.88
CA SER A 77 8.89 4.35 14.33
C SER A 77 10.02 4.66 15.31
N ASN A 78 10.29 5.94 15.55
CA ASN A 78 11.26 6.39 16.56
C ASN A 78 10.68 6.42 17.99
N LYS A 79 9.46 5.92 18.20
CA LYS A 79 8.88 5.85 19.54
C LYS A 79 9.68 4.86 20.40
N PRO A 80 9.98 5.19 21.66
CA PRO A 80 10.77 4.32 22.53
C PRO A 80 10.24 2.89 22.58
N GLU A 81 8.91 2.71 22.62
CA GLU A 81 8.26 1.41 22.68
C GLU A 81 8.57 0.55 21.43
N ASP A 82 8.58 1.16 20.24
CA ASP A 82 8.93 0.45 18.99
C ASP A 82 10.44 0.15 18.94
N VAL A 83 11.29 1.04 19.47
CA VAL A 83 12.75 0.84 19.54
C VAL A 83 13.09 -0.32 20.47
N GLU A 84 12.52 -0.36 21.65
CA GLU A 84 12.68 -1.46 22.62
C GLU A 84 12.03 -2.75 22.12
N GLY A 85 10.88 -2.64 21.50
CA GLY A 85 9.99 -3.71 21.09
C GLY A 85 8.75 -3.77 22.01
N VAL A 86 7.59 -3.86 21.34
CA VAL A 86 6.30 -3.94 22.04
C VAL A 86 5.99 -5.40 22.31
N THR A 87 6.20 -5.84 23.54
CA THR A 87 5.87 -7.18 24.06
C THR A 87 4.37 -7.30 24.35
N ILE A 88 3.88 -8.49 24.65
CA ILE A 88 2.44 -8.74 24.91
C ILE A 88 1.92 -7.83 26.05
N ASP A 89 2.67 -7.72 27.14
CA ASP A 89 2.33 -6.89 28.30
C ASP A 89 2.31 -5.39 27.97
N LYS A 90 3.10 -4.95 26.97
CA LYS A 90 3.18 -3.55 26.53
C LYS A 90 2.18 -3.19 25.45
N LEU A 91 1.44 -4.14 24.86
CA LEU A 91 0.47 -3.86 23.80
C LEU A 91 -0.55 -2.81 24.19
N ASN A 92 -1.03 -2.85 25.44
CA ASN A 92 -2.02 -1.92 25.97
C ASN A 92 -1.48 -0.48 26.09
N LEU A 93 -0.18 -0.34 26.33
CA LEU A 93 0.48 0.97 26.44
C LEU A 93 0.67 1.59 25.06
N ARG A 94 0.96 0.74 24.06
CA ARG A 94 1.26 1.19 22.69
C ARG A 94 0.01 1.42 21.85
N PHE A 95 -1.03 0.62 22.03
CA PHE A 95 -2.25 0.64 21.27
C PHE A 95 -3.48 0.75 22.17
N PRO A 96 -4.33 1.78 21.99
CA PRO A 96 -5.51 1.97 22.83
C PRO A 96 -6.52 0.84 22.66
N GLU A 97 -7.48 0.77 23.54
CA GLU A 97 -8.58 -0.20 23.45
C GLU A 97 -9.34 -0.03 22.12
N GLY A 98 -9.75 -1.16 21.52
CA GLY A 98 -10.39 -1.18 20.21
C GLY A 98 -9.45 -0.99 19.03
N HIS A 99 -8.16 -0.72 19.24
CA HIS A 99 -7.21 -0.60 18.13
C HIS A 99 -6.85 -1.98 17.57
N GLY A 100 -7.10 -2.22 16.27
CA GLY A 100 -6.90 -3.52 15.62
C GLY A 100 -5.48 -4.12 15.78
N MET A 101 -4.45 -3.28 15.95
CA MET A 101 -3.09 -3.73 16.20
C MET A 101 -2.89 -4.38 17.58
N ARG A 102 -3.77 -4.12 18.55
CA ARG A 102 -3.70 -4.76 19.87
C ARG A 102 -4.03 -6.25 19.75
N GLU A 103 -5.14 -6.59 19.09
CA GLU A 103 -5.54 -7.96 18.80
C GLU A 103 -4.53 -8.68 17.90
N THR A 104 -4.13 -8.01 16.80
CA THR A 104 -3.11 -8.52 15.88
C THR A 104 -1.82 -8.86 16.61
N GLY A 105 -1.31 -7.92 17.39
CA GLY A 105 -0.07 -8.09 18.15
C GLY A 105 -0.13 -9.24 19.14
N LYS A 106 -1.25 -9.37 19.89
CA LYS A 106 -1.44 -10.46 20.83
C LYS A 106 -1.32 -11.81 20.15
N VAL A 107 -2.12 -12.05 19.10
CA VAL A 107 -2.13 -13.33 18.39
C VAL A 107 -0.76 -13.66 17.79
N VAL A 108 -0.14 -12.69 17.11
CA VAL A 108 1.17 -12.90 16.47
C VAL A 108 2.25 -13.24 17.51
N LEU A 109 2.33 -12.45 18.60
CA LEU A 109 3.33 -12.67 19.62
C LEU A 109 3.11 -13.97 20.41
N GLU A 110 1.86 -14.35 20.68
CA GLU A 110 1.54 -15.63 21.33
C GLU A 110 2.01 -16.80 20.47
N ILE A 111 1.72 -16.80 19.17
CA ILE A 111 2.14 -17.84 18.22
C ILE A 111 3.67 -17.97 18.22
N PHE A 112 4.36 -16.87 18.00
CA PHE A 112 5.83 -16.92 17.83
C PHE A 112 6.56 -17.19 19.16
N ASN A 113 6.08 -16.69 20.29
CA ASN A 113 6.68 -17.00 21.61
C ASN A 113 6.46 -18.45 22.01
N GLN A 114 5.29 -19.04 21.71
CA GLN A 114 5.08 -20.48 21.93
C GLN A 114 5.95 -21.36 21.02
N ALA A 115 6.20 -20.91 19.78
CA ALA A 115 7.06 -21.63 18.84
C ALA A 115 8.56 -21.45 19.14
N LEU A 116 8.96 -20.43 19.90
CA LEU A 116 10.35 -20.01 20.09
C LEU A 116 11.32 -21.16 20.45
N PRO A 117 11.00 -22.07 21.39
CA PRO A 117 11.92 -23.17 21.72
C PRO A 117 12.20 -24.12 20.54
N SER A 118 11.26 -24.26 19.59
CA SER A 118 11.38 -25.16 18.44
C SER A 118 12.12 -24.54 17.26
N ILE A 119 12.21 -23.22 17.19
CA ILE A 119 12.76 -22.45 16.05
C ILE A 119 14.10 -21.75 16.33
N GLU A 120 14.69 -21.98 17.49
CA GLU A 120 15.96 -21.35 17.89
C GLU A 120 17.07 -21.54 16.86
N LYS A 121 17.20 -22.76 16.33
CA LYS A 121 18.20 -23.09 15.31
C LYS A 121 18.03 -22.23 14.05
N GLU A 122 16.81 -22.12 13.56
CA GLU A 122 16.47 -21.33 12.37
C GLU A 122 16.69 -19.84 12.62
N LEU A 123 16.33 -19.33 13.80
CA LEU A 123 16.58 -17.93 14.17
C LEU A 123 18.08 -17.59 14.19
N LYS A 124 18.95 -18.52 14.65
CA LYS A 124 20.41 -18.38 14.57
C LYS A 124 20.90 -18.35 13.13
N GLN A 125 20.38 -19.25 12.25
CA GLN A 125 20.71 -19.26 10.83
C GLN A 125 20.25 -17.98 10.12
N LEU A 126 19.10 -17.42 10.52
CA LEU A 126 18.55 -16.16 10.03
C LEU A 126 19.22 -14.91 10.66
N LYS A 127 20.20 -15.12 11.56
CA LYS A 127 20.92 -14.05 12.28
C LYS A 127 20.04 -13.17 13.17
N MET A 128 18.86 -13.65 13.55
CA MET A 128 17.94 -12.92 14.43
C MET A 128 18.22 -13.13 15.91
N TRP A 129 18.90 -14.24 16.29
CA TRP A 129 19.07 -14.64 17.68
C TRP A 129 19.81 -13.59 18.53
N ASP A 130 20.86 -12.99 17.97
CA ASP A 130 21.71 -12.01 18.65
C ASP A 130 21.63 -10.61 18.02
N ASN A 131 20.67 -10.39 17.11
CA ASN A 131 20.49 -9.12 16.41
C ASN A 131 19.02 -8.67 16.44
N ASN A 132 18.67 -7.83 17.40
CA ASN A 132 17.34 -7.25 17.54
C ASN A 132 16.98 -6.18 16.51
N ARG A 133 17.90 -5.87 15.57
CA ARG A 133 17.64 -5.01 14.42
C ARG A 133 17.02 -5.77 13.25
N ILE A 134 17.13 -7.09 13.22
CA ILE A 134 16.51 -7.93 12.19
C ILE A 134 15.10 -8.30 12.64
N LEU A 135 14.16 -8.17 11.73
CA LEU A 135 12.75 -8.47 11.98
C LEU A 135 12.15 -9.24 10.81
N PHE A 136 11.13 -10.03 11.10
CA PHE A 136 10.23 -10.56 10.08
C PHE A 136 9.34 -9.44 9.55
N ASN A 137 9.32 -9.26 8.24
CA ASN A 137 8.32 -8.45 7.57
C ASN A 137 7.11 -9.33 7.27
N MET A 138 6.00 -9.09 7.96
CA MET A 138 4.83 -9.97 7.89
C MET A 138 3.54 -9.20 7.66
N GLU A 139 2.58 -9.88 7.04
CA GLU A 139 1.19 -9.45 6.97
C GLU A 139 0.31 -10.40 7.79
N PHE A 140 -0.51 -9.81 8.65
CA PHE A 140 -1.57 -10.51 9.37
C PHE A 140 -2.88 -10.37 8.61
N VAL A 141 -3.46 -11.50 8.25
CA VAL A 141 -4.73 -11.58 7.53
C VAL A 141 -5.75 -12.32 8.37
N LYS A 142 -6.85 -11.66 8.70
CA LYS A 142 -7.98 -12.24 9.43
C LYS A 142 -9.24 -12.15 8.56
N GLY A 143 -9.43 -13.16 7.72
CA GLY A 143 -10.65 -13.40 6.96
C GLY A 143 -11.26 -12.16 6.29
N ALA A 144 -12.50 -11.88 6.63
CA ALA A 144 -13.30 -10.78 6.05
C ALA A 144 -13.03 -9.39 6.64
N THR A 145 -12.03 -9.22 7.50
CA THR A 145 -11.73 -7.90 8.11
C THR A 145 -10.95 -6.96 7.21
N ASN A 146 -10.41 -7.46 6.10
CA ASN A 146 -9.68 -6.69 5.11
C ASN A 146 -10.58 -6.29 3.94
N VAL A 147 -10.14 -5.34 3.13
CA VAL A 147 -10.88 -4.91 1.92
C VAL A 147 -11.00 -6.06 0.92
N ILE A 148 -9.96 -6.90 0.83
CA ILE A 148 -10.01 -8.18 0.12
C ILE A 148 -10.42 -9.28 1.10
N GLY A 149 -11.51 -9.99 0.80
CA GLY A 149 -11.91 -11.16 1.57
C GLY A 149 -11.02 -12.35 1.25
N TYR A 150 -10.42 -12.93 2.28
CA TYR A 150 -9.67 -14.17 2.18
C TYR A 150 -10.49 -15.31 2.82
N ALA A 151 -10.39 -16.52 2.25
CA ALA A 151 -11.12 -17.67 2.76
C ALA A 151 -10.62 -18.11 4.15
N ASN A 152 -9.33 -17.93 4.43
CA ASN A 152 -8.68 -18.39 5.66
C ASN A 152 -7.93 -17.25 6.35
N ASN A 153 -7.69 -17.41 7.64
CA ASN A 153 -6.76 -16.56 8.37
C ASN A 153 -5.33 -17.05 8.15
N PHE A 154 -4.39 -16.13 7.96
CA PHE A 154 -2.99 -16.53 7.82
C PHE A 154 -2.01 -15.40 8.20
N LEU A 155 -0.79 -15.80 8.50
CA LEU A 155 0.37 -14.94 8.63
C LEU A 155 1.26 -15.15 7.41
N ALA A 156 1.46 -14.12 6.60
CA ALA A 156 2.37 -14.19 5.46
C ALA A 156 3.71 -13.55 5.83
N ILE A 157 4.80 -14.31 5.75
CA ILE A 157 6.15 -13.82 6.00
C ILE A 157 6.79 -13.44 4.68
N HIS A 158 6.97 -12.14 4.43
CA HIS A 158 7.55 -11.60 3.20
C HIS A 158 9.08 -11.67 3.15
N GLY A 159 9.72 -12.03 4.28
CA GLY A 159 11.17 -12.10 4.42
C GLY A 159 11.66 -11.34 5.63
N LEU A 160 12.96 -10.99 5.60
CA LEU A 160 13.62 -10.30 6.69
C LEU A 160 13.99 -8.88 6.28
N ASN A 161 13.75 -7.96 7.22
CA ASN A 161 14.21 -6.59 7.11
C ASN A 161 15.18 -6.26 8.24
N GLU A 162 16.10 -5.34 7.99
CA GLU A 162 17.00 -4.78 9.00
C GLU A 162 16.65 -3.31 9.26
N ILE A 163 16.51 -2.94 10.53
CA ILE A 163 16.37 -1.54 10.92
C ILE A 163 17.72 -0.85 10.85
N VAL A 164 17.77 0.23 10.08
CA VAL A 164 18.95 1.08 9.93
C VAL A 164 18.62 2.50 10.37
N GLU A 165 19.61 3.19 10.89
CA GLU A 165 19.51 4.60 11.24
C GLU A 165 19.87 5.46 10.03
N VAL A 166 19.01 6.43 9.72
CA VAL A 166 19.21 7.37 8.62
C VAL A 166 19.28 8.78 9.19
N LYS A 167 20.42 9.44 9.01
CA LYS A 167 20.58 10.85 9.39
C LYS A 167 19.88 11.75 8.39
N SER A 168 19.02 12.64 8.88
CA SER A 168 18.41 13.67 8.05
C SER A 168 19.46 14.72 7.66
N PRO A 169 19.66 14.97 6.36
CA PRO A 169 20.64 15.99 5.91
C PRO A 169 20.22 17.42 6.28
N VAL A 170 18.94 17.67 6.60
CA VAL A 170 18.40 19.01 6.81
C VAL A 170 18.29 19.40 8.28
N ARG A 171 18.15 18.44 9.20
CA ARG A 171 17.87 18.71 10.63
C ARG A 171 18.80 17.98 11.61
N GLY A 172 19.76 17.21 11.13
CA GLY A 172 20.62 16.39 12.01
C GLY A 172 19.86 15.31 12.81
N SER A 173 18.54 15.20 12.65
CA SER A 173 17.74 14.20 13.34
C SER A 173 18.02 12.81 12.75
N VAL A 174 18.08 11.81 13.63
CA VAL A 174 18.18 10.40 13.23
C VAL A 174 16.77 9.84 13.11
N SER A 175 16.47 9.19 12.00
CA SER A 175 15.24 8.43 11.79
C SER A 175 15.55 6.95 11.57
N ARG A 176 14.64 6.09 11.98
CA ARG A 176 14.73 4.65 11.69
C ARG A 176 14.11 4.38 10.32
N ALA A 177 14.78 3.53 9.55
CA ALA A 177 14.28 3.01 8.29
C ALA A 177 14.51 1.51 8.27
N SER A 178 13.79 0.78 7.44
CA SER A 178 14.09 -0.63 7.22
C SER A 178 14.51 -0.90 5.79
N ARG A 179 15.32 -1.91 5.60
CA ARG A 179 15.71 -2.43 4.29
C ARG A 179 15.54 -3.93 4.25
N GLU A 180 15.12 -4.48 3.13
CA GLU A 180 15.16 -5.92 2.91
C GLU A 180 16.61 -6.41 2.96
N ILE A 181 16.84 -7.55 3.58
CA ILE A 181 18.16 -8.19 3.65
C ILE A 181 18.10 -9.60 3.06
N PRO A 182 19.20 -10.08 2.45
CA PRO A 182 19.31 -11.48 2.05
C PRO A 182 19.23 -12.40 3.26
N TYR A 183 18.57 -13.55 3.12
CA TYR A 183 18.41 -14.53 4.17
C TYR A 183 18.47 -15.96 3.61
N ASP A 184 18.69 -16.92 4.47
CA ASP A 184 18.60 -18.36 4.15
C ASP A 184 17.13 -18.76 3.97
N LYS A 185 16.73 -18.98 2.71
CA LYS A 185 15.37 -19.37 2.35
C LYS A 185 14.97 -20.74 2.92
N LYS A 186 15.93 -21.67 3.08
CA LYS A 186 15.67 -23.00 3.66
C LYS A 186 15.42 -22.88 5.16
N ALA A 187 16.20 -22.04 5.85
CA ALA A 187 15.99 -21.77 7.26
C ALA A 187 14.62 -21.11 7.50
N LEU A 188 14.22 -20.13 6.68
CA LEU A 188 12.90 -19.53 6.79
C LEU A 188 11.78 -20.54 6.53
N GLN A 189 11.90 -21.39 5.51
CA GLN A 189 10.90 -22.42 5.22
C GLN A 189 10.78 -23.42 6.38
N SER A 190 11.91 -23.89 6.94
CA SER A 190 11.91 -24.75 8.11
C SER A 190 11.27 -24.10 9.34
N LEU A 191 11.52 -22.80 9.56
CA LEU A 191 10.88 -22.03 10.60
C LEU A 191 9.36 -21.98 10.43
N ILE A 192 8.89 -21.68 9.23
CA ILE A 192 7.46 -21.63 8.91
C ILE A 192 6.79 -22.97 9.24
N GLU A 193 7.39 -24.09 8.82
CA GLU A 193 6.85 -25.44 9.06
C GLU A 193 6.74 -25.75 10.57
N LYS A 194 7.68 -25.25 11.36
CA LYS A 194 7.66 -25.43 12.84
C LYS A 194 6.67 -24.49 13.54
N VAL A 195 6.41 -23.30 12.97
CA VAL A 195 5.44 -22.35 13.54
C VAL A 195 3.99 -22.74 13.20
N LYS A 196 3.75 -23.37 12.04
CA LYS A 196 2.41 -23.79 11.60
C LYS A 196 1.60 -24.54 12.66
N PRO A 197 2.09 -25.61 13.30
CA PRO A 197 1.30 -26.36 14.29
C PRO A 197 0.89 -25.51 15.51
N VAL A 198 1.66 -24.47 15.81
CA VAL A 198 1.30 -23.52 16.86
C VAL A 198 0.22 -22.57 16.37
N ALA A 199 0.38 -22.02 15.16
CA ALA A 199 -0.56 -21.07 14.56
C ALA A 199 -1.95 -21.68 14.34
N GLU A 200 -2.02 -22.97 13.98
CA GLU A 200 -3.27 -23.72 13.81
C GLU A 200 -4.13 -23.75 15.08
N LYS A 201 -3.51 -23.74 16.27
CA LYS A 201 -4.24 -23.64 17.55
C LYS A 201 -4.98 -22.31 17.71
N TYR A 202 -4.53 -21.28 16.98
CA TYR A 202 -5.15 -19.95 16.93
C TYR A 202 -6.04 -19.77 15.70
N ASN A 203 -6.27 -20.84 14.93
CA ASN A 203 -6.99 -20.81 13.65
C ASN A 203 -6.33 -19.92 12.60
N PHE A 204 -5.00 -19.97 12.53
CA PHE A 204 -4.18 -19.33 11.51
C PHE A 204 -3.28 -20.34 10.80
N ASP A 205 -3.03 -20.11 9.52
CA ASP A 205 -1.91 -20.71 8.80
C ASP A 205 -0.71 -19.75 8.81
N VAL A 206 0.48 -20.27 8.55
CA VAL A 206 1.70 -19.46 8.33
C VAL A 206 2.23 -19.80 6.96
N VAL A 207 2.35 -18.79 6.11
CA VAL A 207 2.75 -18.97 4.72
C VAL A 207 3.95 -18.10 4.39
N ASN A 208 4.71 -18.55 3.41
CA ASN A 208 5.69 -17.70 2.74
C ASN A 208 5.00 -16.82 1.70
N GLU A 209 5.74 -15.96 1.02
CA GLU A 209 5.23 -15.17 -0.09
C GLU A 209 4.62 -16.06 -1.18
N PHE A 210 3.46 -15.66 -1.69
CA PHE A 210 2.90 -16.27 -2.90
C PHE A 210 3.65 -15.73 -4.12
N VAL A 211 4.36 -16.62 -4.80
CA VAL A 211 5.19 -16.26 -5.96
C VAL A 211 4.42 -16.51 -7.25
N VAL A 212 4.53 -15.59 -8.19
CA VAL A 212 3.93 -15.70 -9.52
C VAL A 212 4.96 -15.37 -10.61
N THR A 213 4.94 -16.15 -11.68
CA THR A 213 5.67 -15.90 -12.93
C THR A 213 4.67 -16.08 -14.06
N LEU A 214 4.54 -15.10 -14.93
CA LEU A 214 3.55 -15.16 -16.01
C LEU A 214 4.05 -16.03 -17.16
N SER A 215 3.15 -16.82 -17.75
CA SER A 215 3.42 -17.66 -18.91
C SER A 215 3.67 -16.82 -20.18
N ASN A 216 2.97 -15.69 -20.31
CA ASN A 216 3.03 -14.82 -21.47
C ASN A 216 3.21 -13.35 -21.09
N LYS A 217 3.87 -12.60 -21.99
CA LYS A 217 4.00 -11.16 -21.83
C LYS A 217 2.65 -10.46 -22.01
N ILE A 218 2.34 -9.55 -21.10
CA ILE A 218 1.12 -8.76 -21.14
C ILE A 218 1.19 -7.72 -22.29
N ASP A 219 0.12 -7.62 -23.08
CA ASP A 219 -0.13 -6.53 -24.01
C ASP A 219 -1.04 -5.48 -23.35
N PHE A 220 -0.58 -4.24 -23.28
CA PHE A 220 -1.32 -3.10 -22.72
C PHE A 220 -2.04 -2.26 -23.79
N ASN A 221 -1.98 -2.61 -25.07
CA ASN A 221 -2.64 -1.82 -26.12
C ASN A 221 -4.15 -1.67 -25.93
N PRO A 222 -4.90 -2.71 -25.49
CA PRO A 222 -6.32 -2.56 -25.21
C PRO A 222 -6.63 -1.49 -24.17
N GLU A 223 -5.89 -1.49 -23.05
CA GLU A 223 -6.05 -0.54 -21.95
C GLU A 223 -5.65 0.89 -22.38
N LEU A 224 -4.59 1.03 -23.16
CA LEU A 224 -4.13 2.32 -23.68
C LEU A 224 -5.06 2.91 -24.74
N ASN A 225 -5.73 2.07 -25.51
CA ASN A 225 -6.72 2.50 -26.51
C ASN A 225 -8.11 2.75 -25.91
N SER A 226 -8.32 2.41 -24.63
CA SER A 226 -9.56 2.70 -23.93
C SER A 226 -9.78 4.22 -23.82
N LYS A 227 -11.06 4.62 -23.82
CA LYS A 227 -11.42 6.02 -23.63
C LYS A 227 -11.33 6.42 -22.18
N PHE A 228 -10.83 7.62 -21.92
CA PHE A 228 -10.75 8.22 -20.60
C PHE A 228 -11.51 9.55 -20.58
N SER A 229 -12.39 9.75 -19.59
CA SER A 229 -13.13 11.00 -19.40
C SER A 229 -12.57 11.74 -18.20
N VAL A 230 -12.32 13.04 -18.38
CA VAL A 230 -11.86 13.95 -17.34
C VAL A 230 -12.75 15.19 -17.36
N SER A 231 -13.31 15.53 -16.20
CA SER A 231 -13.95 16.81 -15.98
C SER A 231 -13.00 17.73 -15.24
N TYR A 232 -12.63 18.87 -15.84
CA TYR A 232 -11.79 19.83 -15.17
C TYR A 232 -12.49 21.16 -14.91
N ASP A 233 -13.63 21.38 -15.50
CA ASP A 233 -14.65 22.30 -15.01
C ASP A 233 -16.02 21.65 -15.15
N SER A 234 -17.02 22.18 -14.51
CA SER A 234 -18.38 21.64 -14.53
C SER A 234 -19.03 21.61 -15.92
N ARG A 235 -18.39 22.21 -16.93
CA ARG A 235 -18.90 22.40 -18.29
C ARG A 235 -18.20 21.54 -19.33
N ASN A 236 -16.98 21.03 -19.01
CA ASN A 236 -16.12 20.37 -19.97
C ASN A 236 -15.78 18.96 -19.52
N ILE A 237 -16.51 17.97 -20.03
CA ILE A 237 -16.14 16.55 -19.96
C ILE A 237 -15.53 16.19 -21.31
N GLN A 238 -14.27 15.78 -21.29
CA GLN A 238 -13.57 15.34 -22.48
C GLN A 238 -13.36 13.83 -22.44
N THR A 239 -13.67 13.16 -23.52
CA THR A 239 -13.43 11.71 -23.67
C THR A 239 -12.47 11.49 -24.83
N LYS A 240 -11.28 10.96 -24.55
CA LYS A 240 -10.24 10.65 -25.52
C LYS A 240 -9.62 9.29 -25.25
N PRO A 241 -8.98 8.64 -26.24
CA PRO A 241 -8.12 7.52 -25.98
C PRO A 241 -7.02 7.87 -24.98
N LEU A 242 -6.78 6.96 -24.03
CA LEU A 242 -5.80 7.19 -22.97
C LEU A 242 -4.39 7.44 -23.52
N LYS A 243 -4.03 6.73 -24.62
CA LYS A 243 -2.74 6.91 -25.29
C LYS A 243 -2.53 8.35 -25.81
N ASP A 244 -3.59 8.99 -26.29
CA ASP A 244 -3.52 10.38 -26.77
C ASP A 244 -3.29 11.37 -25.62
N TRP A 245 -3.91 11.12 -24.47
CA TRP A 245 -3.67 11.89 -23.27
C TRP A 245 -2.21 11.73 -22.78
N LEU A 246 -1.75 10.48 -22.65
CA LEU A 246 -0.39 10.17 -22.20
C LEU A 246 0.69 10.77 -23.08
N SER A 247 0.45 10.91 -24.38
CA SER A 247 1.40 11.56 -25.30
C SER A 247 1.70 13.02 -24.96
N LYS A 248 0.77 13.68 -24.25
CA LYS A 248 0.82 15.09 -23.87
C LYS A 248 1.23 15.33 -22.41
N VAL A 249 1.18 14.30 -21.56
CA VAL A 249 1.55 14.41 -20.15
C VAL A 249 3.02 14.72 -20.00
N LYS A 250 3.33 15.83 -19.31
CA LYS A 250 4.68 16.29 -19.02
C LYS A 250 4.86 16.44 -17.52
N ASN A 251 5.77 15.68 -16.93
CA ASN A 251 6.28 15.79 -15.56
C ASN A 251 5.27 16.35 -14.50
N PRO A 252 4.10 15.72 -14.32
CA PRO A 252 3.05 16.24 -13.43
C PRO A 252 3.43 16.20 -11.95
N ARG A 253 4.50 15.47 -11.59
CA ARG A 253 4.96 15.31 -10.18
C ARG A 253 5.84 16.44 -9.69
N ALA A 254 6.44 17.19 -10.58
CA ALA A 254 7.41 18.25 -10.22
C ALA A 254 6.77 19.34 -9.36
N ASP A 255 5.47 19.57 -9.52
CA ASP A 255 4.76 20.66 -8.92
C ASP A 255 3.73 20.24 -7.89
N LYS A 256 3.59 21.07 -6.87
CA LYS A 256 2.48 21.01 -5.93
C LYS A 256 1.37 21.95 -6.38
N ILE A 257 0.14 21.45 -6.29
CA ILE A 257 -1.07 22.21 -6.55
C ILE A 257 -1.60 22.73 -5.21
N LYS A 258 -1.81 24.03 -5.12
CA LYS A 258 -2.38 24.67 -3.93
C LYS A 258 -3.89 24.61 -4.01
N LEU A 259 -4.53 23.93 -3.04
CA LEU A 259 -5.98 23.82 -2.97
C LEU A 259 -6.59 25.14 -2.46
N ALA A 260 -7.89 25.34 -2.73
CA ALA A 260 -8.67 26.46 -2.16
C ALA A 260 -8.64 26.48 -0.62
N SER A 261 -8.48 25.33 0.02
CA SER A 261 -8.30 25.17 1.47
C SER A 261 -6.92 25.62 1.99
N GLY A 262 -6.00 26.06 1.11
CA GLY A 262 -4.62 26.37 1.46
C GLY A 262 -3.68 25.17 1.55
N LYS A 263 -4.18 23.93 1.53
CA LYS A 263 -3.36 22.72 1.47
C LYS A 263 -2.71 22.56 0.09
N SER A 264 -1.57 21.90 0.03
CA SER A 264 -0.90 21.56 -1.23
C SER A 264 -0.94 20.06 -1.46
N ILE A 265 -1.26 19.65 -2.68
CA ILE A 265 -1.25 18.25 -3.12
C ILE A 265 -0.34 18.09 -4.34
N SER A 266 0.10 16.85 -4.58
CA SER A 266 0.79 16.50 -5.81
C SER A 266 -0.20 16.42 -6.98
N ALA A 267 0.22 16.80 -8.18
CA ALA A 267 -0.57 16.61 -9.39
C ALA A 267 -0.92 15.15 -9.68
N VAL A 268 -0.07 14.21 -9.26
CA VAL A 268 -0.32 12.75 -9.33
C VAL A 268 -1.07 12.21 -8.10
N SER A 269 -1.76 13.05 -7.35
CA SER A 269 -2.54 12.61 -6.19
C SER A 269 -3.75 11.76 -6.65
N LEU A 270 -3.94 10.63 -5.96
CA LEU A 270 -5.11 9.78 -6.16
C LEU A 270 -6.42 10.53 -5.84
N GLU A 271 -6.39 11.43 -4.88
CA GLU A 271 -7.52 12.30 -4.54
C GLU A 271 -7.92 13.18 -5.73
N ASN A 272 -6.94 13.79 -6.42
CA ASN A 272 -7.20 14.53 -7.65
C ASN A 272 -7.88 13.67 -8.71
N TYR A 273 -7.29 12.50 -9.00
CA TYR A 273 -7.84 11.58 -9.97
C TYR A 273 -9.31 11.23 -9.67
N LYS A 274 -9.61 10.90 -8.42
CA LYS A 274 -10.97 10.53 -8.00
C LYS A 274 -11.96 11.67 -8.13
N ASN A 275 -11.57 12.84 -7.67
CA ASN A 275 -12.44 14.02 -7.74
C ASN A 275 -12.75 14.36 -9.20
N MET A 276 -11.76 14.33 -10.08
CA MET A 276 -11.93 14.59 -11.51
C MET A 276 -12.76 13.49 -12.18
N SER A 277 -12.49 12.23 -11.88
CA SER A 277 -13.26 11.09 -12.40
C SER A 277 -14.70 11.07 -11.90
N ALA A 278 -14.96 11.63 -10.73
CA ALA A 278 -16.31 11.82 -10.18
C ALA A 278 -17.03 13.05 -10.72
N GLY A 279 -16.42 13.81 -11.61
CA GLY A 279 -16.99 15.03 -12.18
C GLY A 279 -16.93 16.25 -11.25
N VAL A 280 -16.04 16.24 -10.24
CA VAL A 280 -15.82 17.40 -9.36
C VAL A 280 -15.10 18.47 -10.15
N PRO A 281 -15.65 19.69 -10.25
CA PRO A 281 -14.97 20.80 -10.93
C PRO A 281 -13.65 21.13 -10.26
N LEU A 282 -12.59 21.32 -11.04
CA LEU A 282 -11.26 21.59 -10.48
C LEU A 282 -11.16 22.93 -9.76
N ASP A 283 -11.90 23.97 -10.21
CA ASP A 283 -11.95 25.27 -9.54
C ASP A 283 -12.53 25.20 -8.13
N HIS A 284 -13.27 24.12 -7.82
CA HIS A 284 -13.80 23.87 -6.50
C HIS A 284 -12.71 23.72 -5.43
N TYR A 285 -11.57 23.14 -5.77
CA TYR A 285 -10.46 22.91 -4.84
C TYR A 285 -9.10 23.42 -5.31
N LEU A 286 -8.93 23.73 -6.58
CA LEU A 286 -7.69 24.33 -7.12
C LEU A 286 -7.75 25.85 -7.26
N GLY A 287 -8.95 26.45 -7.19
CA GLY A 287 -9.16 27.84 -7.53
C GLY A 287 -9.18 28.06 -9.06
N LYS A 288 -9.03 29.28 -9.53
CA LYS A 288 -9.13 29.61 -10.97
C LYS A 288 -7.79 29.60 -11.71
N ASN A 289 -6.80 28.85 -11.23
CA ASN A 289 -5.48 28.77 -11.86
C ASN A 289 -5.44 27.71 -12.94
N THR A 290 -5.49 28.13 -14.22
CA THR A 290 -5.50 27.22 -15.37
C THR A 290 -4.24 26.35 -15.52
N LYS A 291 -3.09 26.80 -15.01
CA LYS A 291 -1.85 25.99 -15.01
C LYS A 291 -1.96 24.79 -14.06
N ASP A 292 -2.63 24.98 -12.93
CA ASP A 292 -2.86 23.90 -11.97
C ASP A 292 -3.88 22.90 -12.48
N TYR A 293 -4.86 23.34 -13.29
CA TYR A 293 -5.78 22.42 -13.96
C TYR A 293 -5.05 21.45 -14.87
N GLN A 294 -4.14 21.94 -15.71
CA GLN A 294 -3.39 21.06 -16.60
C GLN A 294 -2.55 20.06 -15.84
N LYS A 295 -1.87 20.51 -14.76
CA LYS A 295 -1.10 19.61 -13.89
C LYS A 295 -1.98 18.55 -13.22
N ALA A 296 -3.18 18.93 -12.76
CA ALA A 296 -4.13 18.01 -12.16
C ALA A 296 -4.65 16.98 -13.17
N ILE A 297 -4.95 17.43 -14.39
CA ILE A 297 -5.36 16.55 -15.51
C ILE A 297 -4.23 15.57 -15.81
N ASP A 298 -3.01 16.05 -16.01
CA ASP A 298 -1.85 15.22 -16.32
C ASP A 298 -1.62 14.17 -15.22
N GLY A 299 -1.73 14.57 -13.95
CA GLY A 299 -1.66 13.67 -12.81
C GLY A 299 -2.75 12.61 -12.81
N ALA A 300 -4.00 13.00 -13.12
CA ALA A 300 -5.12 12.09 -13.21
C ALA A 300 -4.96 11.07 -14.34
N VAL A 301 -4.46 11.50 -15.49
CA VAL A 301 -4.18 10.63 -16.64
C VAL A 301 -3.11 9.59 -16.29
N LEU A 302 -2.03 9.98 -15.62
CA LEU A 302 -1.00 9.05 -15.17
C LEU A 302 -1.53 8.01 -14.18
N ILE A 303 -2.33 8.46 -13.21
CA ILE A 303 -2.93 7.55 -12.22
C ILE A 303 -3.91 6.60 -12.90
N HIS A 304 -4.76 7.09 -13.80
CA HIS A 304 -5.70 6.25 -14.53
C HIS A 304 -4.99 5.19 -15.36
N ALA A 305 -3.95 5.57 -16.09
CA ALA A 305 -3.13 4.64 -16.87
C ALA A 305 -2.48 3.58 -15.96
N THR A 306 -1.93 4.01 -14.83
CA THR A 306 -1.33 3.11 -13.84
C THR A 306 -2.34 2.10 -13.31
N ILE A 307 -3.57 2.55 -13.03
CA ILE A 307 -4.65 1.68 -12.55
C ILE A 307 -5.04 0.67 -13.61
N LEU A 308 -5.29 1.08 -14.86
CA LEU A 308 -5.71 0.17 -15.93
C LEU A 308 -4.64 -0.87 -16.25
N MET A 309 -3.40 -0.44 -16.44
CA MET A 309 -2.28 -1.36 -16.69
C MET A 309 -1.99 -2.26 -15.49
N GLY A 310 -2.09 -1.72 -14.27
CA GLY A 310 -1.96 -2.48 -13.03
C GLY A 310 -3.08 -3.51 -12.85
N GLN A 311 -4.31 -3.16 -13.19
CA GLN A 311 -5.44 -4.09 -13.16
C GLN A 311 -5.24 -5.25 -14.14
N LYS A 312 -4.74 -4.96 -15.33
CA LYS A 312 -4.39 -6.00 -16.30
C LYS A 312 -3.35 -6.98 -15.77
N ILE A 313 -2.30 -6.47 -15.11
CA ILE A 313 -1.29 -7.32 -14.46
C ILE A 313 -1.93 -8.18 -13.37
N LYS A 314 -2.74 -7.56 -12.52
CA LYS A 314 -3.45 -8.24 -11.43
C LYS A 314 -4.33 -9.37 -11.95
N ASP A 315 -5.15 -9.11 -12.96
CA ASP A 315 -6.08 -10.09 -13.53
C ASP A 315 -5.32 -11.26 -14.18
N THR A 316 -4.25 -10.96 -14.91
CA THR A 316 -3.40 -11.99 -15.52
C THR A 316 -2.71 -12.83 -14.44
N ALA A 317 -2.15 -12.20 -13.42
CA ALA A 317 -1.49 -12.91 -12.33
C ALA A 317 -2.49 -13.75 -11.51
N THR A 318 -3.71 -13.28 -11.28
CA THR A 318 -4.76 -14.04 -10.60
C THR A 318 -5.13 -15.29 -11.39
N SER A 319 -5.23 -15.19 -12.71
CA SER A 319 -5.52 -16.34 -13.56
C SER A 319 -4.42 -17.39 -13.54
N GLU A 320 -3.15 -16.99 -13.47
CA GLU A 320 -2.00 -17.90 -13.38
C GLU A 320 -1.86 -18.57 -11.99
N LEU A 321 -2.26 -17.88 -10.94
CA LEU A 321 -2.21 -18.39 -9.57
C LEU A 321 -3.35 -19.37 -9.24
N GLY A 322 -4.40 -19.40 -10.04
CA GLY A 322 -5.55 -20.30 -9.82
C GLY A 322 -6.26 -20.00 -8.49
N ASN A 323 -6.22 -20.95 -7.56
CA ASN A 323 -6.99 -20.94 -6.32
C ASN A 323 -6.43 -20.04 -5.19
N VAL A 324 -5.40 -19.24 -5.43
CA VAL A 324 -4.86 -18.34 -4.37
C VAL A 324 -5.83 -17.22 -3.98
N GLY A 325 -6.92 -17.08 -4.70
CA GLY A 325 -8.00 -16.14 -4.40
C GLY A 325 -7.71 -14.72 -4.88
N THR A 326 -8.55 -13.80 -4.43
CA THR A 326 -8.44 -12.37 -4.77
C THR A 326 -7.17 -11.78 -4.14
N GLN A 327 -6.48 -10.92 -4.88
CA GLN A 327 -5.22 -10.30 -4.44
C GLN A 327 -5.30 -8.78 -4.56
N GLU A 328 -4.54 -8.06 -3.73
CA GLU A 328 -4.43 -6.60 -3.86
C GLU A 328 -3.67 -6.20 -5.13
N GLY A 329 -2.67 -6.97 -5.49
CA GLY A 329 -1.81 -6.73 -6.65
C GLY A 329 -0.52 -7.55 -6.61
N ILE A 330 0.51 -7.03 -7.23
CA ILE A 330 1.83 -7.67 -7.37
C ILE A 330 2.91 -6.73 -6.86
N VAL A 331 3.93 -7.30 -6.21
CA VAL A 331 5.18 -6.62 -5.85
C VAL A 331 6.29 -7.06 -6.81
N ILE A 332 6.90 -6.11 -7.48
CA ILE A 332 7.99 -6.33 -8.42
C ILE A 332 9.32 -6.02 -7.71
N ARG A 333 10.22 -7.01 -7.66
CA ARG A 333 11.59 -6.88 -7.12
C ARG A 333 12.60 -7.07 -8.23
N ASP A 334 12.65 -6.15 -9.19
CA ASP A 334 13.60 -6.17 -10.29
C ASP A 334 14.46 -4.91 -10.28
N SER A 335 15.72 -5.07 -9.88
CA SER A 335 16.70 -3.96 -9.79
C SER A 335 16.98 -3.27 -11.11
N SER A 336 16.71 -3.92 -12.26
CA SER A 336 16.80 -3.30 -13.58
C SER A 336 15.66 -2.30 -13.85
N ILE A 337 14.58 -2.36 -13.07
CA ILE A 337 13.43 -1.46 -13.15
C ILE A 337 13.51 -0.40 -12.06
N SER A 338 13.75 -0.83 -10.81
CA SER A 338 13.83 0.05 -9.65
C SER A 338 14.76 -0.55 -8.59
N ALA A 339 15.53 0.29 -7.93
CA ALA A 339 16.36 -0.13 -6.80
C ALA A 339 15.51 -0.59 -5.58
N ASN A 340 14.26 -0.14 -5.49
CA ASN A 340 13.33 -0.53 -4.44
C ASN A 340 12.15 -1.29 -5.04
N PRO A 341 11.48 -2.17 -4.26
CA PRO A 341 10.27 -2.85 -4.69
C PRO A 341 9.19 -1.89 -5.19
N LEU A 342 8.48 -2.28 -6.25
CA LEU A 342 7.33 -1.56 -6.80
C LEU A 342 6.05 -2.32 -6.51
N LYS A 343 4.99 -1.59 -6.16
CA LYS A 343 3.64 -2.17 -6.02
C LYS A 343 2.78 -1.86 -7.24
N ILE A 344 2.12 -2.88 -7.74
CA ILE A 344 1.15 -2.81 -8.83
C ILE A 344 -0.20 -3.27 -8.28
N THR A 345 -1.08 -2.35 -7.97
CA THR A 345 -2.32 -2.64 -7.20
C THR A 345 -3.61 -2.53 -8.00
N GLY A 346 -3.55 -2.17 -9.27
CA GLY A 346 -4.77 -2.04 -10.09
C GLY A 346 -5.78 -1.05 -9.48
N ASN A 347 -7.07 -1.39 -9.53
CA ASN A 347 -8.14 -0.56 -8.99
C ASN A 347 -8.36 -0.73 -7.47
N PHE A 348 -7.63 -1.61 -6.82
CA PHE A 348 -7.78 -1.90 -5.38
C PHE A 348 -7.72 -0.63 -4.52
N PHE A 349 -6.68 0.16 -4.68
CA PHE A 349 -6.49 1.35 -3.84
C PHE A 349 -7.50 2.46 -4.12
N THR A 350 -8.10 2.51 -5.32
CA THR A 350 -9.18 3.47 -5.61
C THR A 350 -10.45 3.12 -4.84
N GLY A 351 -10.77 1.83 -4.72
CA GLY A 351 -11.87 1.35 -3.90
C GLY A 351 -11.69 1.72 -2.43
N LYS A 352 -10.50 1.44 -1.88
CA LYS A 352 -10.14 1.76 -0.49
C LYS A 352 -10.26 3.25 -0.16
N GLU A 353 -9.74 4.10 -1.03
CA GLU A 353 -9.83 5.54 -0.87
C GLU A 353 -11.26 6.09 -1.04
N THR A 354 -12.07 5.46 -1.89
CA THR A 354 -13.50 5.80 -2.02
C THR A 354 -14.23 5.61 -0.69
N GLY A 355 -13.98 4.51 0.01
CA GLY A 355 -14.50 4.26 1.35
C GLY A 355 -14.01 5.29 2.36
N ARG A 356 -12.71 5.62 2.34
CA ARG A 356 -12.13 6.63 3.23
C ARG A 356 -12.76 8.02 3.03
N ILE A 357 -12.97 8.45 1.80
CA ILE A 357 -13.64 9.72 1.51
C ILE A 357 -15.07 9.72 2.06
N LYS A 358 -15.76 8.59 1.92
CA LYS A 358 -17.13 8.42 2.44
C LYS A 358 -17.15 8.50 3.98
N GLN A 359 -16.20 7.82 4.66
CA GLN A 359 -16.07 7.87 6.12
C GLN A 359 -15.78 9.29 6.63
N LEU A 360 -14.81 9.98 6.03
CA LEU A 360 -14.45 11.34 6.43
C LEU A 360 -15.66 12.27 6.37
N LYS A 361 -16.53 12.09 5.38
CA LYS A 361 -17.72 12.93 5.25
C LYS A 361 -18.82 12.57 6.24
N THR A 362 -18.99 11.31 6.56
CA THR A 362 -19.91 10.88 7.62
C THR A 362 -19.49 11.49 8.96
N GLN A 363 -18.19 11.43 9.28
CA GLN A 363 -17.66 12.07 10.49
C GLN A 363 -17.90 13.59 10.51
N GLU A 364 -17.66 14.28 9.37
CA GLU A 364 -17.91 15.73 9.28
C GLU A 364 -19.39 16.08 9.42
N GLU A 365 -20.31 15.22 8.95
CA GLU A 365 -21.76 15.37 9.12
C GLU A 365 -22.18 15.14 10.56
N GLU A 366 -21.63 14.15 11.24
CA GLU A 366 -21.88 13.81 12.64
C GLU A 366 -21.33 14.87 13.59
N GLU A 367 -20.12 15.37 13.33
CA GLU A 367 -19.45 16.41 14.13
C GLU A 367 -20.02 17.83 13.93
N GLY A 368 -21.06 17.98 13.10
CA GLY A 368 -21.71 19.27 12.86
C GLY A 368 -20.86 20.30 12.10
N ILE A 369 -19.74 19.86 11.51
CA ILE A 369 -18.81 20.73 10.74
C ILE A 369 -19.40 21.06 9.34
N LYS A 370 -20.70 20.97 9.19
CA LYS A 370 -21.45 21.36 7.97
C LYS A 370 -21.09 22.76 7.45
N GLY A 371 -20.69 23.65 8.33
CA GLY A 371 -20.29 25.02 7.98
C GLY A 371 -19.00 25.14 7.16
N GLN A 372 -18.06 24.26 7.37
CA GLN A 372 -16.76 24.30 6.65
C GLN A 372 -16.78 23.62 5.28
N LEU A 373 -17.69 22.67 5.09
CA LEU A 373 -17.96 22.01 3.81
C LEU A 373 -19.17 22.57 3.09
N SER A 374 -19.89 23.51 3.68
CA SER A 374 -21.19 24.05 3.25
C SER A 374 -21.12 24.92 1.99
N ASN A 375 -20.02 24.94 1.30
CA ASN A 375 -20.05 25.35 -0.07
C ASN A 375 -20.97 24.36 -0.82
N THR A 376 -22.13 24.84 -1.27
CA THR A 376 -23.16 24.05 -1.94
C THR A 376 -22.63 23.17 -3.06
N ASN A 377 -21.59 23.60 -3.75
CA ASN A 377 -20.91 22.82 -4.79
C ASN A 377 -20.20 21.58 -4.24
N LYS A 378 -19.62 21.63 -3.02
CA LYS A 378 -19.01 20.45 -2.40
C LYS A 378 -20.04 19.36 -2.14
N VAL A 379 -21.20 19.73 -1.63
CA VAL A 379 -22.28 18.78 -1.34
C VAL A 379 -22.84 18.18 -2.63
N LEU A 380 -23.01 18.96 -3.68
CA LEU A 380 -23.48 18.48 -4.99
C LEU A 380 -22.48 17.51 -5.61
N ASN A 381 -21.19 17.83 -5.58
CA ASN A 381 -20.15 16.96 -6.13
C ASN A 381 -20.02 15.65 -5.34
N TYR A 382 -20.20 15.71 -4.03
CA TYR A 382 -20.21 14.52 -3.22
C TYR A 382 -21.42 13.62 -3.49
N LYS A 383 -22.61 14.18 -3.70
CA LYS A 383 -23.79 13.43 -4.12
C LYS A 383 -23.56 12.73 -5.45
N ASN A 384 -22.95 13.42 -6.43
CA ASN A 384 -22.57 12.82 -7.70
C ASN A 384 -21.57 11.67 -7.53
N TYR A 385 -20.62 11.80 -6.62
CA TYR A 385 -19.66 10.76 -6.30
C TYR A 385 -20.33 9.53 -5.66
N GLN A 386 -21.31 9.72 -4.79
CA GLN A 386 -22.07 8.63 -4.18
C GLN A 386 -23.01 7.93 -5.18
N THR A 387 -23.63 8.68 -6.09
CA THR A 387 -24.58 8.14 -7.07
C THR A 387 -23.90 7.50 -8.27
N ASN A 388 -22.72 8.01 -8.66
CA ASN A 388 -21.92 7.55 -9.80
C ASN A 388 -20.46 7.37 -9.37
N PRO A 389 -20.14 6.39 -8.52
CA PRO A 389 -18.74 6.15 -8.17
C PRO A 389 -17.96 5.73 -9.43
N PRO A 390 -16.73 6.21 -9.61
CA PRO A 390 -15.95 5.98 -10.84
C PRO A 390 -15.67 4.51 -11.14
N TYR A 391 -15.90 3.63 -10.17
CA TYR A 391 -15.63 2.18 -10.27
C TYR A 391 -16.87 1.31 -10.04
N GLY A 392 -18.07 1.87 -10.17
CA GLY A 392 -19.33 1.15 -9.96
C GLY A 392 -19.71 0.96 -8.50
N LYS A 393 -20.95 0.52 -8.30
CA LYS A 393 -21.54 0.32 -6.96
C LYS A 393 -20.81 -0.75 -6.12
N GLU A 394 -20.17 -1.72 -6.78
CA GLU A 394 -19.44 -2.81 -6.11
C GLU A 394 -18.12 -2.34 -5.50
N GLY A 395 -17.40 -1.44 -6.15
CA GLY A 395 -16.17 -0.85 -5.59
C GLY A 395 -16.44 -0.05 -4.31
N ALA A 396 -17.61 0.58 -4.19
CA ALA A 396 -18.03 1.28 -2.98
C ALA A 396 -18.45 0.33 -1.85
N ARG A 397 -18.97 -0.87 -2.18
CA ARG A 397 -19.34 -1.89 -1.19
C ARG A 397 -18.14 -2.60 -0.58
N LEU A 398 -17.09 -2.82 -1.35
CA LEU A 398 -15.87 -3.48 -0.89
C LEU A 398 -15.09 -2.68 0.17
N THR A 399 -15.42 -1.41 0.34
CA THR A 399 -14.74 -0.52 1.30
C THR A 399 -15.43 -0.40 2.64
N LEU A 400 -16.65 -0.92 2.77
CA LEU A 400 -17.34 -1.01 4.06
C LEU A 400 -16.94 -2.33 4.71
N THR A 401 -16.07 -2.28 5.69
CA THR A 401 -15.79 -3.42 6.57
C THR A 401 -17.09 -3.82 7.27
N PRO A 402 -17.47 -5.11 7.29
CA PRO A 402 -18.58 -5.57 8.13
C PRO A 402 -18.26 -5.24 9.59
N GLY A 403 -19.08 -4.44 10.24
CA GLY A 403 -18.85 -3.98 11.60
C GLY A 403 -18.64 -2.47 11.77
N MET A 404 -18.53 -1.71 10.68
CA MET A 404 -18.73 -0.27 10.73
C MET A 404 -20.22 -0.01 10.51
N SER A 405 -20.96 0.11 11.59
CA SER A 405 -22.30 0.68 11.56
C SER A 405 -22.23 2.09 10.96
N LEU A 406 -23.10 2.34 10.04
CA LEU A 406 -23.39 3.67 9.52
C LEU A 406 -23.84 4.59 10.65
#